data_9f9495d0dfc02df6eb2decbd135d59db
#
_entry.id   9f9495d0dfc02df6eb2decbd135d59db
#
_cell.length_a   1.000
_cell.length_b   1.000
_cell.length_c   1.000
_cell.angle_alpha   90.00
_cell.angle_beta   90.00
_cell.angle_gamma   90.00
#
_symmetry.space_group_name_H-M   'P 1'
#
loop_
_entity.id
_entity.type
_entity.pdbx_description
1 polymer ?
#
loop_
_entity_poly.entity_id
_entity_poly.type
_entity_poly.pdbx_seq_one_letter_code
_entity_poly.pdbx_strand_id
1 'polypeptide(L)'
;MPEPHTPSTSEGTSGKRLGDARLRDTQLRDAQLRDALLGTLLGALVRGWCLADTVPLVLDVVEREPLASGGRFAGDLVRALMELPGTFWGRYPGLYTRYQAVLRANAVARTALPIDERMQFWAPLADRPHDGPPNTTP
;
A
#
# COMPACT_ATOMS: atom_id res chain seq x y z
N MET A 1 -27.49 42.78 -28.77
CA MET A 1 -27.34 42.29 -28.35
C MET A 1 -26.56 42.01 -27.93
N PRO A 2 -26.40 41.96 -27.81
CA PRO A 2 -25.83 41.39 -27.47
C PRO A 2 -25.13 41.05 -26.60
N GLU A 3 -24.78 41.12 -26.07
CA GLU A 3 -24.22 40.80 -25.38
C GLU A 3 -24.14 39.94 -24.53
N PRO A 4 -24.59 39.24 -24.33
CA PRO A 4 -24.68 38.20 -23.37
C PRO A 4 -23.56 37.25 -23.36
N HIS A 5 -22.79 37.19 -24.32
CA HIS A 5 -21.73 36.23 -24.38
C HIS A 5 -20.77 36.35 -23.24
N THR A 6 -20.47 37.50 -22.82
CA THR A 6 -19.48 37.76 -21.83
C THR A 6 -19.74 37.09 -20.50
N PRO A 7 -20.98 37.18 -19.97
CA PRO A 7 -21.26 36.52 -18.70
C PRO A 7 -21.12 35.02 -18.78
N SER A 8 -21.53 34.44 -19.89
CA SER A 8 -21.42 32.99 -20.06
C SER A 8 -19.99 32.52 -19.96
N THR A 9 -19.12 33.24 -20.60
CA THR A 9 -17.70 32.88 -20.59
C THR A 9 -17.11 32.90 -19.18
N SER A 10 -17.43 33.94 -18.44
CA SER A 10 -16.97 34.07 -17.06
C SER A 10 -17.46 32.92 -16.21
N GLU A 11 -18.71 32.59 -16.36
CA GLU A 11 -19.29 31.51 -15.58
C GLU A 11 -18.62 30.18 -15.88
N GLY A 12 -18.32 29.95 -17.14
CA GLY A 12 -17.64 28.74 -17.52
C GLY A 12 -16.29 28.59 -16.88
N THR A 13 -15.53 29.69 -16.81
CA THR A 13 -14.22 29.67 -16.20
C THR A 13 -14.31 29.35 -14.71
N SER A 14 -15.24 29.97 -14.02
CA SER A 14 -15.44 29.70 -12.59
C SER A 14 -15.81 28.24 -12.36
N GLY A 15 -16.66 27.68 -13.18
CA GLY A 15 -17.07 26.31 -13.06
C GLY A 15 -15.89 25.35 -13.20
N LYS A 16 -15.00 25.64 -14.12
CA LYS A 16 -13.80 24.81 -14.29
C LYS A 16 -12.95 24.79 -13.04
N ARG A 17 -12.71 25.93 -12.44
CA ARG A 17 -11.90 25.98 -11.23
C ARG A 17 -12.51 25.16 -10.11
N LEU A 18 -13.80 25.27 -9.93
CA LEU A 18 -14.48 24.50 -8.88
C LEU A 18 -14.37 23.01 -9.16
N GLY A 19 -14.50 22.62 -10.41
CA GLY A 19 -14.36 21.22 -10.78
C GLY A 19 -12.98 20.68 -10.48
N ASP A 20 -11.94 21.46 -10.79
CA ASP A 20 -10.57 21.05 -10.52
C ASP A 20 -10.34 20.87 -9.03
N ALA A 21 -10.85 21.77 -8.20
CA ALA A 21 -10.68 21.69 -6.77
C ALA A 21 -11.34 20.44 -6.21
N ARG A 22 -12.54 20.12 -6.70
CA ARG A 22 -13.22 18.92 -6.25
C ARG A 22 -12.50 17.65 -6.63
N LEU A 23 -11.92 17.63 -7.83
CA LEU A 23 -11.14 16.49 -8.27
C LEU A 23 -9.92 16.26 -7.37
N ARG A 24 -9.25 17.34 -6.99
CA ARG A 24 -8.11 17.22 -6.09
C ARG A 24 -8.51 16.68 -4.74
N ASP A 25 -9.63 17.17 -4.19
CA ASP A 25 -10.13 16.69 -2.91
C ASP A 25 -10.46 15.22 -2.97
N THR A 26 -11.12 14.79 -4.06
CA THR A 26 -11.48 13.40 -4.24
C THR A 26 -10.23 12.52 -4.33
N GLN A 27 -9.25 12.95 -5.10
CA GLN A 27 -8.02 12.20 -5.26
C GLN A 27 -7.28 12.09 -3.93
N LEU A 28 -7.27 13.15 -3.15
CA LEU A 28 -6.61 13.15 -1.85
C LEU A 28 -7.30 12.19 -0.89
N ARG A 29 -8.62 12.18 -0.87
CA ARG A 29 -9.37 11.23 -0.03
C ARG A 29 -9.11 9.80 -0.44
N ASP A 30 -9.09 9.53 -1.74
CA ASP A 30 -8.83 8.19 -2.24
C ASP A 30 -7.46 7.73 -1.83
N ALA A 31 -6.46 8.61 -1.92
CA ALA A 31 -5.11 8.28 -1.50
C ALA A 31 -5.04 7.99 0.00
N GLN A 32 -5.75 8.78 0.80
CA GLN A 32 -5.78 8.57 2.25
C GLN A 32 -6.45 7.26 2.62
N LEU A 33 -7.55 6.94 1.95
CA LEU A 33 -8.25 5.68 2.18
C LEU A 33 -7.39 4.50 1.79
N ARG A 34 -6.68 4.63 0.67
CA ARG A 34 -5.79 3.58 0.21
C ARG A 34 -4.68 3.35 1.22
N ASP A 35 -4.07 4.43 1.71
CA ASP A 35 -2.99 4.32 2.70
C ASP A 35 -3.50 3.65 3.97
N ALA A 36 -4.69 4.02 4.42
CA ALA A 36 -5.29 3.42 5.61
C ALA A 36 -5.55 1.93 5.39
N LEU A 37 -6.03 1.56 4.21
CA LEU A 37 -6.28 0.16 3.89
C LEU A 37 -4.98 -0.63 3.88
N LEU A 38 -3.95 -0.10 3.22
CA LEU A 38 -2.67 -0.79 3.15
C LEU A 38 -2.04 -0.95 4.54
N GLY A 39 -2.19 0.06 5.40
CA GLY A 39 -1.72 -0.06 6.79
C GLY A 39 -2.46 -1.13 7.55
N THR A 40 -3.76 -1.25 7.34
CA THR A 40 -4.57 -2.29 7.96
C THR A 40 -4.15 -3.68 7.47
N LEU A 41 -3.92 -3.81 6.17
CA LEU A 41 -3.48 -5.09 5.60
C LEU A 41 -2.11 -5.48 6.14
N LEU A 42 -1.20 -4.53 6.23
CA LEU A 42 0.11 -4.80 6.80
C LEU A 42 0.00 -5.26 8.24
N GLY A 43 -0.81 -4.59 9.04
CA GLY A 43 -1.02 -4.98 10.42
C GLY A 43 -1.59 -6.38 10.55
N ALA A 44 -2.53 -6.74 9.69
CA ALA A 44 -3.11 -8.08 9.70
C ALA A 44 -2.08 -9.14 9.34
N LEU A 45 -1.22 -8.86 8.34
CA LEU A 45 -0.15 -9.79 7.97
C LEU A 45 0.82 -10.01 9.11
N VAL A 46 1.25 -8.92 9.73
CA VAL A 46 2.24 -8.98 10.81
C VAL A 46 1.69 -9.77 12.00
N ARG A 47 0.40 -9.62 12.28
CA ARG A 47 -0.23 -10.32 13.39
C ARG A 47 -0.72 -11.71 13.05
N GLY A 48 -0.73 -12.05 11.77
CA GLY A 48 -1.22 -13.34 11.33
C GLY A 48 -2.72 -13.48 11.36
N TRP A 49 -3.46 -12.37 11.23
CA TRP A 49 -4.92 -12.38 11.29
C TRP A 49 -5.53 -12.66 9.93
N CYS A 50 -6.45 -13.64 9.90
CA CYS A 50 -7.25 -13.90 8.69
C CYS A 50 -6.41 -13.99 7.43
N LEU A 51 -5.31 -14.73 7.50
CA LEU A 51 -4.35 -14.78 6.39
C LEU A 51 -4.98 -15.27 5.10
N ALA A 52 -5.91 -16.23 5.18
CA ALA A 52 -6.55 -16.76 3.98
C ALA A 52 -7.32 -15.68 3.21
N ASP A 53 -7.84 -14.68 3.91
CA ASP A 53 -8.57 -13.57 3.30
C ASP A 53 -7.65 -12.40 2.99
N THR A 54 -6.67 -12.16 3.85
CA THR A 54 -5.79 -11.00 3.75
C THR A 54 -4.77 -11.15 2.64
N VAL A 55 -4.13 -12.32 2.53
CA VAL A 55 -3.04 -12.52 1.59
C VAL A 55 -3.48 -12.30 0.13
N PRO A 56 -4.63 -12.81 -0.33
CA PRO A 56 -5.05 -12.52 -1.70
C PRO A 56 -5.19 -11.02 -1.98
N LEU A 57 -5.70 -10.27 -1.02
CA LEU A 57 -5.85 -8.82 -1.17
C LEU A 57 -4.50 -8.12 -1.27
N VAL A 58 -3.56 -8.54 -0.43
CA VAL A 58 -2.21 -8.00 -0.46
C VAL A 58 -1.53 -8.33 -1.79
N LEU A 59 -1.69 -9.56 -2.26
CA LEU A 59 -1.11 -9.96 -3.54
C LEU A 59 -1.66 -9.12 -4.68
N ASP A 60 -2.96 -8.82 -4.66
CA ASP A 60 -3.54 -7.94 -5.69
C ASP A 60 -2.85 -6.59 -5.72
N VAL A 61 -2.53 -6.05 -4.56
CA VAL A 61 -1.85 -4.76 -4.47
C VAL A 61 -0.42 -4.85 -4.97
N VAL A 62 0.35 -5.81 -4.43
CA VAL A 62 1.79 -5.88 -4.72
C VAL A 62 2.10 -6.41 -6.11
N GLU A 63 1.16 -7.08 -6.75
CA GLU A 63 1.33 -7.46 -8.15
C GLU A 63 1.36 -6.22 -9.04
N ARG A 64 0.67 -5.18 -8.65
CA ARG A 64 0.66 -3.90 -9.38
C ARG A 64 1.79 -2.99 -8.95
N GLU A 65 2.10 -3.01 -7.66
CA GLU A 65 3.12 -2.16 -7.08
C GLU A 65 3.98 -2.96 -6.12
N PRO A 66 5.05 -3.58 -6.63
CA PRO A 66 5.90 -4.41 -5.79
C PRO A 66 6.52 -3.70 -4.59
N LEU A 67 6.56 -2.37 -4.62
CA LEU A 67 7.09 -1.58 -3.51
C LEU A 67 5.98 -0.90 -2.70
N ALA A 68 4.73 -1.34 -2.87
CA ALA A 68 3.64 -0.78 -2.09
C ALA A 68 3.93 -0.87 -0.60
N SER A 69 3.56 0.17 0.13
CA SER A 69 3.88 0.28 1.54
C SER A 69 2.62 0.41 2.38
N GLY A 70 2.61 -0.26 3.52
CA GLY A 70 1.58 -0.10 4.53
C GLY A 70 1.95 0.95 5.58
N GLY A 71 2.98 1.76 5.31
CA GLY A 71 3.32 2.87 6.16
C GLY A 71 4.64 2.80 6.87
N ARG A 72 5.40 1.73 6.72
CA ARG A 72 6.69 1.59 7.38
C ARG A 72 7.87 1.88 6.47
N PHE A 73 7.89 1.20 5.31
CA PHE A 73 8.94 1.42 4.32
C PHE A 73 8.49 0.85 2.99
N ALA A 74 9.17 1.25 1.93
CA ALA A 74 8.84 0.77 0.59
C ALA A 74 8.97 -0.74 0.54
N GLY A 75 7.91 -1.42 0.11
CA GLY A 75 7.93 -2.87 -0.02
C GLY A 75 7.63 -3.63 1.26
N ASP A 76 7.18 -2.95 2.32
CA ASP A 76 6.92 -3.62 3.59
C ASP A 76 5.83 -4.68 3.48
N LEU A 77 4.88 -4.53 2.58
CA LEU A 77 3.85 -5.55 2.38
C LEU A 77 4.47 -6.85 1.87
N VAL A 78 5.37 -6.77 0.90
CA VAL A 78 6.07 -7.95 0.41
C VAL A 78 6.94 -8.53 1.51
N ARG A 79 7.60 -7.66 2.27
CA ARG A 79 8.43 -8.12 3.38
C ARG A 79 7.61 -8.91 4.39
N ALA A 80 6.38 -8.46 4.69
CA ALA A 80 5.50 -9.18 5.60
C ALA A 80 5.09 -10.53 5.02
N LEU A 81 4.86 -10.62 3.72
CA LEU A 81 4.57 -11.89 3.08
C LEU A 81 5.74 -12.86 3.22
N MET A 82 6.97 -12.36 3.18
CA MET A 82 8.16 -13.19 3.33
C MET A 82 8.26 -13.81 4.73
N GLU A 83 7.58 -13.22 5.70
CA GLU A 83 7.63 -13.71 7.06
C GLU A 83 6.56 -14.74 7.38
N LEU A 84 5.66 -15.01 6.45
CA LEU A 84 4.62 -15.99 6.67
C LEU A 84 5.21 -17.40 6.73
N PRO A 85 4.63 -18.27 7.59
CA PRO A 85 5.18 -19.63 7.74
C PRO A 85 4.97 -20.44 6.47
N GLY A 86 5.89 -21.37 6.24
CA GLY A 86 5.81 -22.25 5.09
C GLY A 86 4.54 -23.09 5.09
N THR A 87 3.97 -23.37 6.27
CA THR A 87 2.73 -24.13 6.37
C THR A 87 1.56 -23.38 5.71
N PHE A 88 1.56 -22.04 5.80
CA PHE A 88 0.53 -21.28 5.13
C PHE A 88 0.64 -21.47 3.60
N TRP A 89 1.84 -21.29 3.06
CA TRP A 89 2.04 -21.41 1.62
C TRP A 89 1.77 -22.82 1.12
N GLY A 90 2.11 -23.82 1.93
CA GLY A 90 1.81 -25.21 1.58
C GLY A 90 0.34 -25.48 1.46
N ARG A 91 -0.48 -24.76 2.23
CA ARG A 91 -1.92 -24.92 2.17
C ARG A 91 -2.55 -24.20 0.99
N TYR A 92 -1.88 -23.18 0.46
CA TYR A 92 -2.40 -22.37 -0.65
C TYR A 92 -1.37 -22.26 -1.77
N PRO A 93 -1.13 -23.35 -2.50
CA PRO A 93 -0.06 -23.35 -3.53
C PRO A 93 -0.30 -22.34 -4.66
N GLY A 94 -1.56 -22.04 -4.98
CA GLY A 94 -1.86 -21.02 -5.98
C GLY A 94 -1.40 -19.64 -5.54
N LEU A 95 -1.60 -19.33 -4.28
CA LEU A 95 -1.14 -18.06 -3.73
C LEU A 95 0.38 -18.02 -3.68
N TYR A 96 1.01 -19.14 -3.38
CA TYR A 96 2.45 -19.22 -3.35
C TYR A 96 3.06 -18.92 -4.72
N THR A 97 2.46 -19.42 -5.79
CA THR A 97 2.93 -19.13 -7.14
C THR A 97 2.88 -17.63 -7.43
N ARG A 98 1.79 -17.00 -7.05
CA ARG A 98 1.65 -15.53 -7.20
C ARG A 98 2.72 -14.81 -6.40
N TYR A 99 2.92 -15.24 -5.17
CA TYR A 99 3.90 -14.67 -4.27
C TYR A 99 5.32 -14.76 -4.87
N GLN A 100 5.68 -15.89 -5.45
CA GLN A 100 7.00 -16.04 -6.06
C GLN A 100 7.23 -15.05 -7.19
N ALA A 101 6.21 -14.81 -8.00
CA ALA A 101 6.30 -13.82 -9.07
C ALA A 101 6.47 -12.41 -8.50
N VAL A 102 5.74 -12.11 -7.43
CA VAL A 102 5.85 -10.82 -6.75
C VAL A 102 7.24 -10.64 -6.15
N LEU A 103 7.80 -11.69 -5.56
CA LEU A 103 9.15 -11.62 -5.00
C LEU A 103 10.17 -11.20 -6.06
N ARG A 104 10.08 -11.79 -7.23
CA ARG A 104 11.00 -11.45 -8.32
C ARG A 104 10.83 -9.99 -8.74
N ALA A 105 9.59 -9.55 -8.90
CA ALA A 105 9.32 -8.17 -9.28
C ALA A 105 9.79 -7.19 -8.20
N ASN A 106 9.58 -7.55 -6.94
CA ASN A 106 10.02 -6.73 -5.83
C ASN A 106 11.54 -6.62 -5.80
N ALA A 107 12.25 -7.71 -6.02
CA ALA A 107 13.71 -7.69 -6.02
C ALA A 107 14.25 -6.75 -7.09
N VAL A 108 13.66 -6.79 -8.28
CA VAL A 108 14.06 -5.89 -9.36
C VAL A 108 13.75 -4.45 -8.99
N ALA A 109 12.54 -4.19 -8.49
CA ALA A 109 12.13 -2.83 -8.13
C ALA A 109 13.01 -2.24 -7.04
N ARG A 110 13.44 -3.06 -6.08
CA ARG A 110 14.30 -2.58 -4.99
C ARG A 110 15.65 -2.08 -5.46
N THR A 111 16.13 -2.57 -6.59
CA THR A 111 17.43 -2.11 -7.09
C THR A 111 17.42 -0.64 -7.48
N ALA A 112 16.24 -0.08 -7.74
CA ALA A 112 16.11 1.33 -8.07
C ALA A 112 15.98 2.24 -6.85
N LEU A 113 15.87 1.67 -5.66
CA LEU A 113 15.75 2.46 -4.44
C LEU A 113 17.11 2.98 -3.97
N PRO A 114 17.11 4.15 -3.30
CA PRO A 114 18.32 4.62 -2.61
C PRO A 114 18.78 3.57 -1.59
N ILE A 115 20.06 3.58 -1.28
CA ILE A 115 20.62 2.56 -0.41
C ILE A 115 19.92 2.51 0.96
N ASP A 116 19.56 3.67 1.50
CA ASP A 116 18.89 3.74 2.79
C ASP A 116 17.56 2.99 2.75
N GLU A 117 16.78 3.21 1.70
CA GLU A 117 15.48 2.58 1.58
C GLU A 117 15.62 1.08 1.32
N ARG A 118 16.64 0.69 0.57
CA ARG A 118 16.89 -0.74 0.37
C ARG A 118 17.20 -1.43 1.69
N MET A 119 17.93 -0.75 2.55
CA MET A 119 18.27 -1.32 3.85
C MET A 119 17.06 -1.40 4.76
N GLN A 120 16.16 -0.42 4.69
CA GLN A 120 14.93 -0.45 5.48
C GLN A 120 14.10 -1.69 5.18
N PHE A 121 14.14 -2.17 3.95
CA PHE A 121 13.39 -3.36 3.56
C PHE A 121 13.73 -4.56 4.43
N TRP A 122 14.95 -4.62 4.94
CA TRP A 122 15.40 -5.74 5.76
C TRP A 122 15.24 -5.50 7.25
N ALA A 123 14.63 -4.38 7.63
CA ALA A 123 14.36 -4.10 9.03
C ALA A 123 13.33 -5.09 9.59
N PRO A 124 13.48 -5.51 10.85
CA PRO A 124 12.52 -6.44 11.44
C PRO A 124 11.14 -5.83 11.54
N LEU A 125 10.13 -6.52 11.00
CA LEU A 125 8.75 -6.07 11.10
C LEU A 125 8.17 -6.35 12.49
N ALA A 126 8.55 -7.47 13.05
CA ALA A 126 8.04 -7.87 14.35
C ALA A 126 8.62 -7.04 15.49
N ASP A 127 9.64 -6.29 15.22
CA ASP A 127 10.33 -5.50 16.22
C ASP A 127 9.61 -4.19 16.41
N ARG A 128 8.43 -4.25 16.97
CA ARG A 128 7.66 -3.08 17.22
C ARG A 128 7.71 -2.72 18.66
N PRO A 129 7.78 -1.54 18.88
CA PRO A 129 7.77 -1.08 20.26
C PRO A 129 6.52 -1.46 20.99
N HIS A 130 6.35 -2.04 20.81
CA HIS A 130 5.52 -2.27 21.37
C HIS A 130 5.23 -2.90 21.92
N ASP A 131 5.22 -2.99 21.59
CA ASP A 131 4.86 -3.76 21.76
C ASP A 131 5.21 -4.22 22.79
N GLY A 132 5.46 -4.01 23.19
CA GLY A 132 5.67 -4.32 23.99
C GLY A 132 5.89 -4.56 24.94
N PRO A 133 5.78 -4.39 25.20
CA PRO A 133 5.94 -4.58 26.02
C PRO A 133 6.06 -5.08 26.73
N PRO A 134 5.90 -4.98 26.71
CA PRO A 134 5.92 -5.39 27.26
C PRO A 134 6.09 -6.15 27.69
N ASN A 135 5.93 -6.06 27.41
CA ASN A 135 5.93 -6.70 27.56
C ASN A 135 6.42 -7.37 27.94
N THR A 136 6.44 -7.13 27.56
CA THR A 136 6.75 -7.68 27.75
C THR A 136 7.32 -8.20 28.38
N THR A 137 7.31 -7.92 28.77
CA THR A 137 7.67 -8.33 29.34
C THR A 137 8.00 -8.83 29.97
N PRO A 138 8.07 -9.01 30.07
CA PRO A 138 8.30 -9.50 30.79
C PRO A 138 8.62 -10.06 31.34
#